data_2f7923452ee3f383e135a0f73dda606d
#
_entry.id   2f7923452ee3f383e135a0f73dda606d
#
_cell.length_a   1.000
_cell.length_b   1.000
_cell.length_c   1.000
_cell.angle_alpha   90.00
_cell.angle_beta   90.00
_cell.angle_gamma   90.00
#
_symmetry.space_group_name_H-M   'P 1'
#
loop_
_entity.id
_entity.type
_entity.pdbx_description
1 polymer ?
#
loop_
_entity_poly.entity_id
_entity_poly.type
_entity_poly.pdbx_seq_one_letter_code
_entity_poly.pdbx_strand_id
1 'polypeptide(L)'
;MNKETHTPKILFTDMDGTLLLSDSTVSPAMKETLNRLTEAGHKLVLTSGRPLDSILEVMEAAGLFYPGTLIISNNGSLIYDCSARSPLMEKTVPFPIVADIMSMADEMGIHSQTYTDHDI
;
A
#
# COMPACT_ATOMS: atom_id res chain seq x y z
N MET A 1 -8.63 39.86 0.64
CA MET A 1 -8.77 38.48 0.09
C MET A 1 -8.40 37.51 1.20
N ASN A 2 -9.39 36.82 1.74
CA ASN A 2 -9.13 35.74 2.70
C ASN A 2 -8.43 34.62 1.97
N LYS A 3 -7.15 34.39 2.24
CA LYS A 3 -6.53 33.09 2.01
C LYS A 3 -7.23 32.13 2.96
N GLU A 4 -8.20 31.37 2.47
CA GLU A 4 -8.60 30.17 3.17
C GLU A 4 -7.34 29.33 3.37
N THR A 5 -6.88 29.23 4.61
CA THR A 5 -5.77 28.35 4.98
C THR A 5 -6.28 26.92 4.84
N HIS A 6 -6.14 26.38 3.64
CA HIS A 6 -6.58 25.00 3.36
C HIS A 6 -5.65 24.07 4.14
N THR A 7 -6.18 23.50 5.22
CA THR A 7 -5.45 22.51 6.02
C THR A 7 -5.27 21.23 5.18
N PRO A 8 -4.03 20.80 4.91
CA PRO A 8 -3.80 19.55 4.20
C PRO A 8 -4.50 18.38 4.90
N LYS A 9 -5.11 17.51 4.12
CA LYS A 9 -5.74 16.28 4.60
C LYS A 9 -5.00 15.07 4.07
N ILE A 10 -5.19 13.93 4.72
CA ILE A 10 -4.67 12.63 4.28
C ILE A 10 -5.87 11.76 3.94
N LEU A 11 -5.87 11.22 2.74
CA LEU A 11 -6.80 10.20 2.30
C LEU A 11 -6.12 8.83 2.42
N PHE A 12 -6.67 7.97 3.26
CA PHE A 12 -6.34 6.54 3.30
C PHE A 12 -7.36 5.79 2.44
N THR A 13 -6.90 4.98 1.53
CA THR A 13 -7.77 4.16 0.69
C THR A 13 -7.23 2.74 0.57
N ASP A 14 -8.13 1.77 0.65
CA ASP A 14 -7.85 0.40 0.24
C ASP A 14 -7.73 0.32 -1.28
N MET A 15 -7.08 -0.71 -1.77
CA MET A 15 -6.83 -0.90 -3.21
C MET A 15 -7.88 -1.82 -3.83
N ASP A 16 -7.86 -3.09 -3.50
CA ASP A 16 -8.71 -4.10 -4.14
C ASP A 16 -10.19 -3.92 -3.77
N GLY A 17 -11.04 -3.74 -4.80
CA GLY A 17 -12.48 -3.54 -4.58
C GLY A 17 -12.88 -2.16 -4.05
N THR A 18 -11.93 -1.23 -3.90
CA THR A 18 -12.18 0.16 -3.46
C THR A 18 -11.62 1.15 -4.48
N LEU A 19 -10.30 1.29 -4.56
CA LEU A 19 -9.64 2.16 -5.54
C LEU A 19 -9.56 1.52 -6.92
N LEU A 20 -9.28 0.21 -6.94
CA LEU A 20 -9.12 -0.57 -8.16
C LEU A 20 -10.44 -1.21 -8.61
N LEU A 21 -10.65 -1.21 -9.91
CA LEU A 21 -11.67 -2.00 -10.57
C LEU A 21 -11.29 -3.49 -10.56
N SER A 22 -12.20 -4.36 -10.99
CA SER A 22 -11.99 -5.82 -11.01
C SER A 22 -10.84 -6.27 -11.92
N ASP A 23 -10.43 -5.46 -12.86
CA ASP A 23 -9.30 -5.67 -13.77
C ASP A 23 -7.99 -5.04 -13.25
N SER A 24 -7.95 -4.63 -11.99
CA SER A 24 -6.81 -3.94 -11.34
C SER A 24 -6.46 -2.58 -11.95
N THR A 25 -7.36 -1.98 -12.69
CA THR A 25 -7.21 -0.61 -13.22
C THR A 25 -7.91 0.41 -12.34
N VAL A 26 -7.60 1.69 -12.56
CA VAL A 26 -8.26 2.83 -11.90
C VAL A 26 -9.09 3.57 -12.94
N SER A 27 -10.35 3.87 -12.61
CA SER A 27 -11.23 4.58 -13.54
C SER A 27 -10.70 6.00 -13.86
N PRO A 28 -10.93 6.53 -15.07
CA PRO A 28 -10.53 7.89 -15.42
C PRO A 28 -11.06 8.95 -14.45
N ALA A 29 -12.30 8.81 -13.98
CA ALA A 29 -12.91 9.74 -13.02
C ALA A 29 -12.21 9.69 -11.65
N MET A 30 -11.82 8.50 -11.18
CA MET A 30 -11.05 8.35 -9.96
C MET A 30 -9.67 8.97 -10.10
N LYS A 31 -8.99 8.73 -11.22
CA LYS A 31 -7.69 9.33 -11.52
C LYS A 31 -7.72 10.85 -11.49
N GLU A 32 -8.73 11.46 -12.13
CA GLU A 32 -8.95 12.90 -12.10
C GLU A 32 -9.18 13.41 -10.68
N THR A 33 -9.95 12.67 -9.88
CA THR A 33 -10.21 13.02 -8.48
C THR A 33 -8.94 13.00 -7.65
N LEU A 34 -8.09 11.98 -7.81
CA LEU A 34 -6.81 11.88 -7.12
C LEU A 34 -5.82 12.98 -7.55
N ASN A 35 -5.79 13.34 -8.83
CA ASN A 35 -5.00 14.45 -9.33
C ASN A 35 -5.41 15.76 -8.62
N ARG A 36 -6.69 16.07 -8.62
CA ARG A 36 -7.22 17.28 -7.95
C ARG A 36 -6.95 17.29 -6.44
N LEU A 37 -7.06 16.12 -5.80
CA LEU A 37 -6.75 15.97 -4.37
C LEU A 37 -5.28 16.31 -4.08
N THR A 38 -4.37 15.77 -4.85
CA THR A 38 -2.93 16.00 -4.65
C THR A 38 -2.49 17.40 -5.08
N GLU A 39 -3.06 17.96 -6.14
CA GLU A 39 -2.85 19.36 -6.56
C GLU A 39 -3.33 20.36 -5.50
N ALA A 40 -4.38 20.02 -4.77
CA ALA A 40 -4.85 20.82 -3.62
C ALA A 40 -3.95 20.68 -2.38
N GLY A 41 -2.85 19.93 -2.45
CA GLY A 41 -1.89 19.74 -1.37
C GLY A 41 -2.27 18.66 -0.36
N HIS A 42 -3.29 17.85 -0.65
CA HIS A 42 -3.64 16.71 0.17
C HIS A 42 -2.72 15.52 -0.12
N LYS A 43 -2.68 14.54 0.77
CA LYS A 43 -1.82 13.36 0.68
C LYS A 43 -2.64 12.09 0.45
N LEU A 44 -2.09 11.19 -0.35
CA LEU A 44 -2.64 9.86 -0.61
C LEU A 44 -1.83 8.82 0.16
N VAL A 45 -2.55 7.92 0.84
CA VAL A 45 -1.98 6.74 1.47
C VAL A 45 -2.74 5.51 0.97
N LEU A 46 -2.04 4.63 0.27
CA LEU A 46 -2.59 3.36 -0.18
C LEU A 46 -2.42 2.32 0.92
N THR A 47 -3.49 1.59 1.22
CA THR A 47 -3.47 0.55 2.25
C THR A 47 -3.85 -0.78 1.62
N SER A 48 -3.08 -1.84 1.88
CA SER A 48 -3.36 -3.15 1.29
C SER A 48 -2.74 -4.28 2.12
N GLY A 49 -3.32 -5.46 2.02
CA GLY A 49 -2.70 -6.71 2.48
C GLY A 49 -1.61 -7.22 1.54
N ARG A 50 -1.49 -6.66 0.34
CA ARG A 50 -0.50 -7.08 -0.66
C ARG A 50 0.93 -6.78 -0.18
N PRO A 51 1.93 -7.58 -0.66
CA PRO A 51 3.35 -7.22 -0.55
C PRO A 51 3.65 -5.91 -1.28
N LEU A 52 4.68 -5.20 -0.83
CA LEU A 52 5.07 -3.90 -1.38
C LEU A 52 5.29 -3.93 -2.89
N ASP A 53 6.05 -4.89 -3.41
CA ASP A 53 6.37 -4.98 -4.83
C ASP A 53 5.12 -5.10 -5.70
N SER A 54 4.15 -5.91 -5.27
CA SER A 54 2.85 -6.04 -5.95
C SER A 54 2.06 -4.72 -5.98
N ILE A 55 2.15 -3.91 -4.91
CA ILE A 55 1.52 -2.59 -4.88
C ILE A 55 2.22 -1.63 -5.82
N LEU A 56 3.55 -1.61 -5.82
CA LEU A 56 4.35 -0.74 -6.70
C LEU A 56 4.10 -1.04 -8.19
N GLU A 57 3.99 -2.31 -8.57
CA GLU A 57 3.64 -2.73 -9.95
C GLU A 57 2.27 -2.19 -10.37
N VAL A 58 1.26 -2.32 -9.51
CA VAL A 58 -0.09 -1.80 -9.78
C VAL A 58 -0.07 -0.28 -9.86
N MET A 59 0.65 0.41 -8.97
CA MET A 59 0.78 1.86 -8.99
C MET A 59 1.43 2.35 -10.29
N GLU A 60 2.47 1.66 -10.76
CA GLU A 60 3.14 1.98 -12.02
C GLU A 60 2.19 1.81 -13.20
N ALA A 61 1.54 0.66 -13.29
CA ALA A 61 0.58 0.37 -14.36
C ALA A 61 -0.61 1.35 -14.37
N ALA A 62 -1.10 1.75 -13.19
CA ALA A 62 -2.22 2.68 -13.05
C ALA A 62 -1.81 4.16 -13.05
N GLY A 63 -0.51 4.48 -12.97
CA GLY A 63 0.01 5.85 -12.89
C GLY A 63 -0.40 6.58 -11.61
N LEU A 64 -0.25 5.92 -10.46
CA LEU A 64 -0.68 6.43 -9.15
C LEU A 64 0.46 7.04 -8.31
N PHE A 65 1.58 7.40 -8.93
CA PHE A 65 2.68 8.05 -8.22
C PHE A 65 2.45 9.56 -8.10
N TYR A 66 2.05 10.00 -6.93
CA TYR A 66 1.87 11.41 -6.58
C TYR A 66 2.92 11.83 -5.54
N PRO A 67 3.33 13.10 -5.52
CA PRO A 67 4.26 13.59 -4.51
C PRO A 67 3.77 13.34 -3.09
N GLY A 68 4.60 12.67 -2.27
CA GLY A 68 4.28 12.37 -0.87
C GLY A 68 3.28 11.24 -0.68
N THR A 69 3.06 10.39 -1.69
CA THR A 69 2.29 9.14 -1.53
C THR A 69 3.02 8.18 -0.61
N LEU A 70 2.28 7.62 0.34
CA LEU A 70 2.73 6.55 1.22
C LEU A 70 1.98 5.25 0.90
N ILE A 71 2.61 4.13 1.19
CA ILE A 71 2.02 2.80 1.12
C ILE A 71 2.06 2.16 2.50
N ILE A 72 0.94 1.59 2.91
CA ILE A 72 0.84 0.68 4.05
C ILE A 72 0.57 -0.70 3.47
N SER A 73 1.58 -1.56 3.49
CA SER A 73 1.54 -2.91 2.91
C SER A 73 1.54 -4.02 3.97
N ASN A 74 1.38 -5.26 3.54
CA ASN A 74 1.39 -6.45 4.41
C ASN A 74 0.50 -6.27 5.65
N ASN A 75 -0.72 -5.78 5.48
CA ASN A 75 -1.66 -5.52 6.57
C ASN A 75 -1.12 -4.59 7.67
N GLY A 76 -0.27 -3.63 7.31
CA GLY A 76 0.27 -2.63 8.24
C GLY A 76 1.64 -2.94 8.83
N SER A 77 2.29 -4.03 8.42
CA SER A 77 3.63 -4.36 8.90
C SER A 77 4.74 -3.52 8.26
N LEU A 78 4.45 -2.89 7.11
CA LEU A 78 5.38 -2.02 6.40
C LEU A 78 4.69 -0.71 6.01
N ILE A 79 5.33 0.42 6.34
CA ILE A 79 4.97 1.74 5.81
C ILE A 79 6.13 2.23 4.94
N TYR A 80 5.82 2.53 3.69
CA TYR A 80 6.82 2.90 2.68
C TYR A 80 6.55 4.29 2.11
N ASP A 81 7.59 5.09 2.01
CA ASP A 81 7.56 6.42 1.36
C ASP A 81 7.96 6.27 -0.11
N CYS A 82 7.02 6.50 -1.01
CA CYS A 82 7.25 6.40 -2.44
C CYS A 82 8.20 7.49 -2.97
N SER A 83 8.25 8.65 -2.33
CA SER A 83 9.12 9.76 -2.75
C SER A 83 10.56 9.53 -2.30
N ALA A 84 10.76 9.09 -1.06
CA ALA A 84 12.07 8.75 -0.52
C ALA A 84 12.57 7.37 -0.98
N ARG A 85 11.66 6.53 -1.52
CA ARG A 85 11.92 5.14 -1.89
C ARG A 85 12.53 4.33 -0.74
N SER A 86 11.96 4.48 0.45
CA SER A 86 12.47 3.84 1.66
C SER A 86 11.36 3.55 2.66
N PRO A 87 11.51 2.50 3.48
CA PRO A 87 10.58 2.22 4.55
C PRO A 87 10.67 3.30 5.64
N LEU A 88 9.51 3.73 6.13
CA LEU A 88 9.36 4.57 7.32
C LEU A 88 9.21 3.72 8.57
N MET A 89 8.58 2.57 8.44
CA MET A 89 8.37 1.61 9.52
C MET A 89 8.32 0.20 8.93
N GLU A 90 8.97 -0.73 9.60
CA GLU A 90 8.90 -2.14 9.28
C GLU A 90 8.83 -2.95 10.57
N LYS A 91 7.89 -3.89 10.62
CA LYS A 91 7.75 -4.86 11.71
C LYS A 91 7.60 -6.25 11.13
N THR A 92 8.61 -7.06 11.34
CA THR A 92 8.67 -8.45 10.88
C THR A 92 8.44 -9.42 12.03
N VAL A 93 7.98 -10.61 11.70
CA VAL A 93 7.97 -11.73 12.66
C VAL A 93 9.36 -12.37 12.64
N PRO A 94 10.02 -12.61 13.79
CA PRO A 94 11.31 -13.26 13.82
C PRO A 94 11.30 -14.64 13.14
N PHE A 95 12.32 -14.94 12.35
CA PHE A 95 12.39 -16.17 11.57
C PHE A 95 12.15 -17.46 12.38
N PRO A 96 12.67 -17.65 13.60
CA PRO A 96 12.37 -18.84 14.39
C PRO A 96 10.86 -19.05 14.64
N ILE A 97 10.13 -17.96 14.90
CA ILE A 97 8.68 -18.00 15.11
C ILE A 97 7.95 -18.36 13.80
N VAL A 98 8.39 -17.81 12.68
CA VAL A 98 7.84 -18.16 11.37
C VAL A 98 8.06 -19.63 11.09
N ALA A 99 9.26 -20.15 11.32
CA ALA A 99 9.60 -21.56 11.12
C ALA A 99 8.72 -22.49 11.97
N ASP A 100 8.53 -22.14 13.25
CA ASP A 100 7.67 -22.92 14.16
C ASP A 100 6.21 -22.92 13.68
N ILE A 101 5.67 -21.77 13.28
CA ILE A 101 4.29 -21.65 12.76
C ILE A 101 4.12 -22.48 11.48
N MET A 102 5.08 -22.44 10.57
CA MET A 102 5.03 -23.20 9.32
C MET A 102 5.09 -24.70 9.57
N SER A 103 5.95 -25.14 10.51
CA SER A 103 6.02 -26.54 10.92
C SER A 103 4.72 -27.03 11.52
N MET A 104 4.10 -26.26 12.42
CA MET A 104 2.80 -26.58 12.99
C MET A 104 1.70 -26.66 11.92
N ALA A 105 1.69 -25.72 10.97
CA ALA A 105 0.72 -25.73 9.88
C ALA A 105 0.87 -26.99 9.00
N ASP A 106 2.09 -27.38 8.71
CA ASP A 106 2.41 -28.59 7.95
C ASP A 106 1.92 -29.87 8.67
N GLU A 107 2.21 -29.98 9.97
CA GLU A 107 1.72 -31.08 10.82
C GLU A 107 0.18 -31.17 10.85
N MET A 108 -0.50 -30.02 10.78
CA MET A 108 -1.97 -29.92 10.77
C MET A 108 -2.57 -30.09 9.37
N GLY A 109 -1.76 -30.20 8.32
CA GLY A 109 -2.21 -30.24 6.93
C GLY A 109 -2.85 -28.92 6.46
N ILE A 110 -2.46 -27.78 7.06
CA ILE A 110 -2.96 -26.44 6.72
C ILE A 110 -1.95 -25.75 5.82
N HIS A 111 -2.44 -25.20 4.70
CA HIS A 111 -1.58 -24.36 3.86
C HIS A 111 -1.11 -23.13 4.61
N SER A 112 0.20 -22.87 4.56
CA SER A 112 0.81 -21.66 5.12
C SER A 112 1.78 -21.07 4.11
N GLN A 113 1.92 -19.73 4.12
CA GLN A 113 2.88 -19.02 3.29
C GLN A 113 3.40 -17.79 4.05
N THR A 114 4.58 -17.36 3.70
CA THR A 114 5.18 -16.12 4.18
C THR A 114 5.76 -15.35 3.00
N TYR A 115 6.02 -14.08 3.20
CA TYR A 115 6.62 -13.22 2.19
C TYR A 115 8.04 -12.85 2.63
N THR A 116 8.96 -12.81 1.68
CA THR A 116 10.25 -12.15 1.83
C THR A 116 10.17 -10.73 1.25
N ASP A 117 11.27 -10.00 1.29
CA ASP A 117 11.31 -8.64 0.73
C ASP A 117 11.04 -8.60 -0.78
N HIS A 118 11.22 -9.74 -1.49
CA HIS A 118 11.16 -9.82 -2.94
C HIS A 118 10.31 -10.97 -3.50
N ASP A 119 9.90 -11.96 -2.67
CA ASP A 119 9.22 -13.17 -3.14
C ASP A 119 8.07 -13.60 -2.22
N ILE A 120 7.11 -14.31 -2.82
CA ILE A 120 6.04 -15.02 -2.10
C ILE A 120 6.57 -16.38 -1.64
#